data_03b34519443b4a2b8e410c555ad731b3
#
_entry.id   03b34519443b4a2b8e410c555ad731b3
#
_cell.length_a   1.000
_cell.length_b   1.000
_cell.length_c   1.000
_cell.angle_alpha   90.00
_cell.angle_beta   90.00
_cell.angle_gamma   90.00
#
_symmetry.space_group_name_H-M   'P 1'
#
loop_
_entity.id
_entity.type
_entity.pdbx_description
1 polymer ?
#
loop_
_entity_poly.entity_id
_entity_poly.type
_entity_poly.pdbx_seq_one_letter_code
_entity_poly.pdbx_strand_id
1 'polypeptide(L)'
;MDKEIFRTIISENQEYIGSIPLVERPFDLEEYGNYVFVGVRQAGKSYLLYQRVQQLLAEGKLLEDIVYVNFDDERLQGMAATDFDLIIQAYHSMYSGQPIFFFDEIQNVDGWANFARRLANLKYRVYVTGSNAKMLSRDIETVLGGRYLSVNVFPYSFNEYLTAVGVNIAGGWQYGRKANELQRHFRTYFEWGGFPELVNFREKRIWLNSLYNRIFFNDLIVRHKIKNEDALRLCVCRLAESVMQPCSLNRLSNLVKSTGVRCSASTIMEYVRYLQESCLLISLDNYASKFTEKETVKKHYFVDNGLLHLFINNPDTLLLENLCAITLYKKYGCGIYYFNRNIEVDFYVPDEGLAVQASYRMSDESTLEREVKALVALNSLYPLKKAMIVTYEDEGVMERDGLKIEVVPVWKWVLNGV
;
A
#
# COMPACT_ATOMS: atom_id res chain seq x y z
N MET A 1 0.23 -10.57 -33.12
CA MET A 1 -1.05 -10.81 -32.44
C MET A 1 -2.21 -10.52 -33.39
N ASP A 2 -3.44 -11.08 -33.14
CA ASP A 2 -4.60 -10.86 -34.02
C ASP A 2 -5.58 -9.85 -33.40
N LYS A 3 -6.15 -9.00 -34.23
CA LYS A 3 -7.17 -8.00 -33.83
C LYS A 3 -8.44 -8.66 -33.27
N GLU A 4 -8.82 -9.85 -33.75
CA GLU A 4 -10.00 -10.59 -33.29
C GLU A 4 -9.92 -10.97 -31.82
N ILE A 5 -8.70 -11.24 -31.30
CA ILE A 5 -8.49 -11.53 -29.86
C ILE A 5 -8.93 -10.30 -29.03
N PHE A 6 -8.53 -9.09 -29.44
CA PHE A 6 -8.91 -7.87 -28.72
C PHE A 6 -10.40 -7.56 -28.82
N ARG A 7 -11.06 -7.86 -29.97
CA ARG A 7 -12.50 -7.72 -30.09
C ARG A 7 -13.24 -8.60 -29.09
N THR A 8 -12.81 -9.86 -29.00
CA THR A 8 -13.38 -10.82 -28.05
C THR A 8 -13.17 -10.35 -26.61
N ILE A 9 -11.95 -9.97 -26.23
CA ILE A 9 -11.61 -9.48 -24.88
C ILE A 9 -12.44 -8.24 -24.51
N ILE A 10 -12.56 -7.28 -25.41
CA ILE A 10 -13.35 -6.06 -25.19
C ILE A 10 -14.82 -6.42 -24.94
N SER A 11 -15.41 -7.23 -25.80
CA SER A 11 -16.82 -7.63 -25.68
C SER A 11 -17.11 -8.41 -24.39
N GLU A 12 -16.30 -9.43 -24.07
CA GLU A 12 -16.43 -10.21 -22.84
C GLU A 12 -16.35 -9.34 -21.59
N ASN A 13 -15.38 -8.41 -21.55
CA ASN A 13 -15.24 -7.51 -20.40
C ASN A 13 -16.39 -6.51 -20.28
N GLN A 14 -16.93 -6.02 -21.38
CA GLN A 14 -18.12 -5.16 -21.36
C GLN A 14 -19.33 -5.85 -20.73
N GLU A 15 -19.57 -7.13 -21.02
CA GLU A 15 -20.65 -7.90 -20.43
C GLU A 15 -20.47 -8.12 -18.91
N TYR A 16 -19.23 -8.28 -18.48
CA TYR A 16 -18.89 -8.64 -17.09
C TYR A 16 -18.84 -7.44 -16.14
N ILE A 17 -18.16 -6.35 -16.51
CA ILE A 17 -17.76 -5.26 -15.59
C ILE A 17 -18.98 -4.50 -15.03
N GLY A 18 -20.03 -4.31 -15.82
CA GLY A 18 -21.19 -3.51 -15.41
C GLY A 18 -21.98 -4.10 -14.24
N SER A 19 -21.87 -5.40 -13.97
CA SER A 19 -22.66 -6.14 -12.97
C SER A 19 -21.87 -6.67 -11.78
N ILE A 20 -20.56 -6.42 -11.71
CA ILE A 20 -19.72 -6.93 -10.61
C ILE A 20 -20.10 -6.28 -9.29
N PRO A 21 -20.37 -7.04 -8.22
CA PRO A 21 -20.57 -6.48 -6.90
C PRO A 21 -19.25 -5.89 -6.37
N LEU A 22 -19.32 -4.66 -5.87
CA LEU A 22 -18.16 -3.92 -5.40
C LEU A 22 -18.32 -3.51 -3.93
N VAL A 23 -17.21 -3.47 -3.22
CA VAL A 23 -17.08 -2.68 -2.00
C VAL A 23 -16.55 -1.32 -2.43
N GLU A 24 -17.38 -0.30 -2.32
CA GLU A 24 -17.02 1.05 -2.74
C GLU A 24 -15.85 1.58 -1.91
N ARG A 25 -14.86 2.12 -2.60
CA ARG A 25 -13.68 2.72 -1.99
C ARG A 25 -13.66 4.23 -2.26
N PRO A 26 -13.31 5.04 -1.25
CA PRO A 26 -13.24 6.50 -1.41
C PRO A 26 -11.99 6.88 -2.22
N PHE A 27 -12.14 7.03 -3.52
CA PHE A 27 -11.14 7.60 -4.41
C PHE A 27 -11.74 8.79 -5.13
N ASP A 28 -11.13 9.94 -4.91
CA ASP A 28 -11.49 11.16 -5.63
C ASP A 28 -10.65 11.25 -6.90
N LEU A 29 -11.31 11.16 -8.05
CA LEU A 29 -10.67 11.15 -9.36
C LEU A 29 -11.17 12.35 -10.17
N GLU A 30 -10.22 13.16 -10.65
CA GLU A 30 -10.48 14.27 -11.53
C GLU A 30 -11.18 13.80 -12.82
N GLU A 31 -12.16 14.55 -13.29
CA GLU A 31 -12.97 14.18 -14.46
C GLU A 31 -12.15 13.89 -15.71
N TYR A 32 -11.09 14.67 -15.94
CA TYR A 32 -10.24 14.56 -17.15
C TYR A 32 -8.86 13.95 -16.86
N GLY A 33 -8.65 13.42 -15.66
CA GLY A 33 -7.37 12.84 -15.26
C GLY A 33 -7.11 11.49 -15.93
N ASN A 34 -5.83 11.23 -16.27
CA ASN A 34 -5.34 9.88 -16.50
C ASN A 34 -4.65 9.37 -15.24
N TYR A 35 -4.79 8.09 -14.92
CA TYR A 35 -4.36 7.55 -13.64
C TYR A 35 -3.51 6.30 -13.78
N VAL A 36 -2.51 6.19 -12.91
CA VAL A 36 -1.72 4.97 -12.68
C VAL A 36 -1.99 4.49 -11.26
N PHE A 37 -2.67 3.37 -11.11
CA PHE A 37 -2.94 2.73 -9.81
C PHE A 37 -1.87 1.68 -9.53
N VAL A 38 -1.11 1.88 -8.48
CA VAL A 38 -0.02 0.98 -8.10
C VAL A 38 -0.21 0.49 -6.67
N GLY A 39 0.08 -0.78 -6.45
CA GLY A 39 -0.02 -1.38 -5.11
C GLY A 39 0.27 -2.86 -5.14
N VAL A 40 0.42 -3.44 -3.96
CA VAL A 40 0.70 -4.85 -3.80
C VAL A 40 -0.32 -5.73 -4.54
N ARG A 41 0.08 -6.91 -4.97
CA ARG A 41 -0.81 -7.90 -5.60
C ARG A 41 -2.02 -8.17 -4.70
N GLN A 42 -3.21 -8.29 -5.31
CA GLN A 42 -4.50 -8.51 -4.62
C GLN A 42 -4.95 -7.39 -3.65
N ALA A 43 -4.41 -6.19 -3.75
CA ALA A 43 -4.90 -5.01 -3.00
C ALA A 43 -6.24 -4.44 -3.52
N GLY A 44 -6.78 -4.97 -4.61
CA GLY A 44 -8.05 -4.54 -5.20
C GLY A 44 -7.92 -3.50 -6.32
N LYS A 45 -6.77 -3.39 -7.00
CA LYS A 45 -6.54 -2.45 -8.12
C LYS A 45 -7.54 -2.64 -9.27
N SER A 46 -7.75 -3.87 -9.73
CA SER A 46 -8.72 -4.19 -10.79
C SER A 46 -10.14 -3.76 -10.40
N TYR A 47 -10.52 -3.98 -9.14
CA TYR A 47 -11.84 -3.57 -8.62
C TYR A 47 -12.02 -2.05 -8.57
N LEU A 48 -10.93 -1.27 -8.40
CA LEU A 48 -10.99 0.19 -8.57
C LEU A 48 -11.26 0.60 -10.02
N LEU A 49 -10.69 -0.10 -11.00
CA LEU A 49 -11.03 0.11 -12.39
C LEU A 49 -12.51 -0.20 -12.64
N TYR A 50 -13.02 -1.32 -12.12
CA TYR A 50 -14.43 -1.67 -12.23
C TYR A 50 -15.34 -0.64 -11.57
N GLN A 51 -14.98 -0.15 -10.38
CA GLN A 51 -15.69 0.93 -9.70
C GLN A 51 -15.77 2.18 -10.57
N ARG A 52 -14.65 2.59 -11.19
CA ARG A 52 -14.63 3.76 -12.07
C ARG A 52 -15.48 3.55 -13.31
N VAL A 53 -15.46 2.35 -13.90
CA VAL A 53 -16.36 2.02 -15.03
C VAL A 53 -17.82 2.18 -14.61
N GLN A 54 -18.24 1.59 -13.48
CA GLN A 54 -19.62 1.69 -13.00
C GLN A 54 -20.02 3.14 -12.69
N GLN A 55 -19.12 3.96 -12.14
CA GLN A 55 -19.34 5.39 -11.95
C GLN A 55 -19.58 6.10 -13.28
N LEU A 56 -18.75 5.84 -14.30
CA LEU A 56 -18.88 6.43 -15.63
C LEU A 56 -20.20 6.04 -16.29
N LEU A 57 -20.64 4.79 -16.14
CA LEU A 57 -21.95 4.35 -16.64
C LEU A 57 -23.10 5.06 -15.92
N ALA A 58 -22.99 5.27 -14.61
CA ALA A 58 -23.94 6.06 -13.83
C ALA A 58 -23.96 7.55 -14.21
N GLU A 59 -22.80 8.08 -14.66
CA GLU A 59 -22.63 9.41 -15.22
C GLU A 59 -23.20 9.54 -16.66
N GLY A 60 -23.71 8.46 -17.24
CA GLY A 60 -24.35 8.45 -18.58
C GLY A 60 -23.43 8.07 -19.73
N LYS A 61 -22.20 7.57 -19.47
CA LYS A 61 -21.36 6.96 -20.52
C LYS A 61 -21.95 5.64 -20.96
N LEU A 62 -21.76 5.30 -22.22
CA LEU A 62 -22.21 4.02 -22.77
C LEU A 62 -21.18 2.92 -22.49
N LEU A 63 -21.64 1.70 -22.39
CA LEU A 63 -20.77 0.53 -22.23
C LEU A 63 -19.83 0.36 -23.44
N GLU A 64 -20.29 0.76 -24.63
CA GLU A 64 -19.51 0.81 -25.87
C GLU A 64 -18.32 1.75 -25.79
N ASP A 65 -18.36 2.80 -24.93
CA ASP A 65 -17.23 3.73 -24.73
C ASP A 65 -16.09 3.08 -23.92
N ILE A 66 -16.31 1.95 -23.26
CA ILE A 66 -15.39 1.34 -22.32
C ILE A 66 -14.54 0.28 -23.02
N VAL A 67 -13.22 0.44 -22.97
CA VAL A 67 -12.25 -0.56 -23.41
C VAL A 67 -11.46 -1.03 -22.21
N TYR A 68 -11.75 -2.23 -21.72
CA TYR A 68 -11.01 -2.86 -20.63
C TYR A 68 -10.18 -4.04 -21.17
N VAL A 69 -8.88 -4.03 -20.85
CA VAL A 69 -7.94 -5.11 -21.21
C VAL A 69 -7.10 -5.44 -19.99
N ASN A 70 -7.15 -6.72 -19.58
CA ASN A 70 -6.25 -7.24 -18.55
C ASN A 70 -5.06 -7.93 -19.22
N PHE A 71 -3.84 -7.44 -18.98
CA PHE A 71 -2.61 -8.00 -19.56
C PHE A 71 -2.06 -9.22 -18.80
N ASP A 72 -2.78 -9.74 -17.79
CA ASP A 72 -2.58 -11.08 -17.22
C ASP A 72 -3.36 -12.17 -17.99
N ASP A 73 -4.19 -11.80 -18.99
CA ASP A 73 -4.92 -12.74 -19.84
C ASP A 73 -3.93 -13.58 -20.66
N GLU A 74 -4.07 -14.93 -20.58
CA GLU A 74 -3.17 -15.84 -21.25
C GLU A 74 -3.18 -15.71 -22.78
N ARG A 75 -4.28 -15.22 -23.36
CA ARG A 75 -4.41 -14.93 -24.81
C ARG A 75 -3.47 -13.82 -25.28
N LEU A 76 -3.00 -12.97 -24.35
CA LEU A 76 -2.08 -11.87 -24.60
C LEU A 76 -0.62 -12.24 -24.32
N GLN A 77 -0.34 -13.50 -23.99
CA GLN A 77 1.03 -13.95 -23.73
C GLN A 77 1.92 -13.74 -24.95
N GLY A 78 3.07 -13.09 -24.74
CA GLY A 78 4.02 -12.73 -25.81
C GLY A 78 3.65 -11.50 -26.63
N MET A 79 2.66 -10.70 -26.18
CA MET A 79 2.33 -9.41 -26.78
C MET A 79 3.56 -8.49 -26.79
N ALA A 80 3.83 -7.86 -27.94
CA ALA A 80 4.88 -6.88 -28.11
C ALA A 80 4.33 -5.45 -28.12
N ALA A 81 5.20 -4.46 -27.91
CA ALA A 81 4.82 -3.03 -27.96
C ALA A 81 4.14 -2.62 -29.30
N THR A 82 4.47 -3.28 -30.39
CA THR A 82 3.87 -3.06 -31.71
C THR A 82 2.42 -3.50 -31.81
N ASP A 83 1.98 -4.40 -30.92
CA ASP A 83 0.62 -4.92 -30.94
C ASP A 83 -0.40 -4.00 -30.25
N PHE A 84 0.04 -3.00 -29.49
CA PHE A 84 -0.88 -2.07 -28.80
C PHE A 84 -1.85 -1.37 -29.76
N ASP A 85 -1.45 -1.09 -31.00
CA ASP A 85 -2.33 -0.47 -31.98
C ASP A 85 -3.50 -1.35 -32.39
N LEU A 86 -3.38 -2.67 -32.24
CA LEU A 86 -4.48 -3.61 -32.52
C LEU A 86 -5.67 -3.39 -31.57
N ILE A 87 -5.44 -2.91 -30.34
CA ILE A 87 -6.51 -2.57 -29.39
C ILE A 87 -7.37 -1.43 -29.96
N ILE A 88 -6.74 -0.37 -30.44
CA ILE A 88 -7.42 0.79 -31.03
C ILE A 88 -8.17 0.37 -32.32
N GLN A 89 -7.52 -0.45 -33.16
CA GLN A 89 -8.12 -0.95 -34.41
C GLN A 89 -9.30 -1.89 -34.14
N ALA A 90 -9.20 -2.73 -33.09
CA ALA A 90 -10.30 -3.60 -32.67
C ALA A 90 -11.51 -2.77 -32.25
N TYR A 91 -11.31 -1.77 -31.36
CA TYR A 91 -12.38 -0.86 -30.94
C TYR A 91 -13.07 -0.17 -32.12
N HIS A 92 -12.32 0.51 -33.00
CA HIS A 92 -12.89 1.23 -34.14
C HIS A 92 -13.49 0.32 -35.22
N SER A 93 -13.24 -1.00 -35.17
CA SER A 93 -13.96 -1.94 -36.03
C SER A 93 -15.33 -2.37 -35.48
N MET A 94 -15.61 -2.07 -34.20
CA MET A 94 -16.87 -2.38 -33.50
C MET A 94 -17.71 -1.13 -33.26
N TYR A 95 -17.07 -0.02 -32.91
CA TYR A 95 -17.70 1.21 -32.45
C TYR A 95 -17.10 2.46 -33.11
N SER A 96 -17.87 3.55 -33.12
CA SER A 96 -17.50 4.82 -33.78
C SER A 96 -17.10 5.94 -32.82
N GLY A 97 -17.17 5.73 -31.51
CA GLY A 97 -16.90 6.74 -30.48
C GLY A 97 -15.41 6.93 -30.17
N GLN A 98 -15.14 7.73 -29.13
CA GLN A 98 -13.83 7.87 -28.52
C GLN A 98 -13.77 7.01 -27.25
N PRO A 99 -12.93 5.96 -27.21
CA PRO A 99 -12.89 5.04 -26.08
C PRO A 99 -12.26 5.66 -24.83
N ILE A 100 -12.68 5.13 -23.68
CA ILE A 100 -12.04 5.31 -22.38
C ILE A 100 -11.32 3.99 -22.09
N PHE A 101 -10.00 4.06 -21.92
CA PHE A 101 -9.17 2.87 -21.75
C PHE A 101 -8.94 2.51 -20.29
N PHE A 102 -9.12 1.25 -19.98
CA PHE A 102 -8.81 0.62 -18.70
C PHE A 102 -7.84 -0.53 -18.95
N PHE A 103 -6.59 -0.36 -18.56
CA PHE A 103 -5.51 -1.32 -18.75
C PHE A 103 -5.06 -1.89 -17.42
N ASP A 104 -5.41 -3.13 -17.16
CA ASP A 104 -5.07 -3.83 -15.92
C ASP A 104 -3.75 -4.60 -16.10
N GLU A 105 -2.85 -4.53 -15.09
CA GLU A 105 -1.52 -5.15 -15.06
C GLU A 105 -0.67 -4.83 -16.34
N ILE A 106 -0.74 -3.59 -16.82
CA ILE A 106 -0.12 -3.16 -18.10
C ILE A 106 1.40 -3.34 -18.14
N GLN A 107 2.08 -3.40 -16.97
CA GLN A 107 3.52 -3.63 -16.88
C GLN A 107 3.98 -5.00 -17.41
N ASN A 108 3.06 -5.90 -17.71
CA ASN A 108 3.36 -7.20 -18.32
C ASN A 108 3.78 -7.07 -19.80
N VAL A 109 3.57 -5.90 -20.42
CA VAL A 109 4.00 -5.63 -21.80
C VAL A 109 5.06 -4.53 -21.81
N ASP A 110 6.24 -4.83 -22.29
CA ASP A 110 7.32 -3.84 -22.44
C ASP A 110 6.91 -2.68 -23.34
N GLY A 111 7.36 -1.47 -23.01
CA GLY A 111 7.07 -0.28 -23.81
C GLY A 111 5.69 0.35 -23.58
N TRP A 112 4.89 -0.17 -22.66
CA TRP A 112 3.56 0.33 -22.32
C TRP A 112 3.51 1.83 -22.01
N ALA A 113 4.54 2.38 -21.34
CA ALA A 113 4.56 3.80 -20.96
C ALA A 113 4.58 4.75 -22.17
N ASN A 114 5.25 4.36 -23.25
CA ASN A 114 5.24 5.13 -24.50
C ASN A 114 3.85 5.09 -25.17
N PHE A 115 3.19 3.94 -25.14
CA PHE A 115 1.83 3.79 -25.63
C PHE A 115 0.85 4.63 -24.81
N ALA A 116 0.89 4.50 -23.47
CA ALA A 116 0.06 5.30 -22.57
C ALA A 116 0.26 6.82 -22.78
N ARG A 117 1.53 7.28 -22.92
CA ARG A 117 1.83 8.68 -23.25
C ARG A 117 1.20 9.11 -24.56
N ARG A 118 1.27 8.26 -25.60
CA ARG A 118 0.67 8.54 -26.91
C ARG A 118 -0.84 8.69 -26.81
N LEU A 119 -1.53 7.83 -26.07
CA LEU A 119 -2.96 7.93 -25.83
C LEU A 119 -3.33 9.25 -25.14
N ALA A 120 -2.61 9.61 -24.08
CA ALA A 120 -2.83 10.88 -23.38
C ALA A 120 -2.59 12.11 -24.29
N ASN A 121 -1.60 12.06 -25.20
CA ASN A 121 -1.36 13.10 -26.20
C ASN A 121 -2.52 13.25 -27.19
N LEU A 122 -3.16 12.13 -27.54
CA LEU A 122 -4.34 12.07 -28.40
C LEU A 122 -5.64 12.39 -27.63
N LYS A 123 -5.55 12.80 -26.35
CA LYS A 123 -6.66 13.18 -25.49
C LYS A 123 -7.63 12.03 -25.16
N TYR A 124 -7.15 10.80 -25.22
CA TYR A 124 -7.87 9.69 -24.66
C TYR A 124 -7.80 9.74 -23.12
N ARG A 125 -8.86 9.27 -22.48
CA ARG A 125 -8.89 9.03 -21.04
C ARG A 125 -8.38 7.63 -20.76
N VAL A 126 -7.39 7.50 -19.88
CA VAL A 126 -6.68 6.23 -19.66
C VAL A 126 -6.47 5.97 -18.16
N TYR A 127 -6.89 4.81 -17.72
CA TYR A 127 -6.67 4.29 -16.38
C TYR A 127 -5.82 3.04 -16.48
N VAL A 128 -4.68 2.99 -15.78
CA VAL A 128 -3.79 1.83 -15.81
C VAL A 128 -3.54 1.32 -14.41
N THR A 129 -3.35 0.01 -14.26
CA THR A 129 -2.90 -0.58 -13.00
C THR A 129 -1.60 -1.32 -13.16
N GLY A 130 -0.92 -1.53 -12.04
CA GLY A 130 0.22 -2.44 -11.94
C GLY A 130 0.62 -2.81 -10.52
N SER A 131 1.21 -3.98 -10.39
CA SER A 131 1.70 -4.53 -9.13
C SER A 131 3.18 -4.22 -8.88
N ASN A 132 3.71 -3.16 -9.50
CA ASN A 132 5.11 -2.79 -9.40
C ASN A 132 5.27 -1.27 -9.15
N ALA A 133 5.79 -0.90 -7.97
CA ALA A 133 6.05 0.49 -7.62
C ALA A 133 7.07 1.17 -8.55
N LYS A 134 7.84 0.41 -9.34
CA LYS A 134 8.68 0.98 -10.41
C LYS A 134 7.87 1.78 -11.42
N MET A 135 6.56 1.51 -11.57
CA MET A 135 5.66 2.32 -12.40
C MET A 135 5.53 3.77 -11.88
N LEU A 136 5.85 4.02 -10.60
CA LEU A 136 5.92 5.35 -9.97
C LEU A 136 7.34 5.92 -9.99
N SER A 137 8.31 5.26 -10.66
CA SER A 137 9.67 5.75 -10.74
C SER A 137 9.75 7.02 -11.60
N ARG A 138 10.75 7.87 -11.30
CA ARG A 138 11.02 9.08 -12.09
C ARG A 138 11.21 8.79 -13.60
N ASP A 139 11.76 7.62 -13.94
CA ASP A 139 11.94 7.23 -15.34
C ASP A 139 10.58 7.07 -16.04
N ILE A 140 9.63 6.39 -15.40
CA ILE A 140 8.26 6.21 -15.92
C ILE A 140 7.49 7.53 -15.91
N GLU A 141 7.59 8.33 -14.85
CA GLU A 141 6.99 9.67 -14.77
C GLU A 141 7.51 10.56 -15.90
N THR A 142 8.82 10.49 -16.19
CA THR A 142 9.44 11.23 -17.30
C THR A 142 8.90 10.74 -18.66
N VAL A 143 8.78 9.43 -18.86
CA VAL A 143 8.20 8.87 -20.09
C VAL A 143 6.73 9.26 -20.22
N LEU A 144 5.93 9.19 -19.17
CA LEU A 144 4.53 9.61 -19.17
C LEU A 144 4.35 11.13 -19.31
N GLY A 145 5.41 11.90 -19.01
CA GLY A 145 5.48 13.34 -19.27
C GLY A 145 4.47 14.16 -18.44
N GLY A 146 4.23 13.79 -17.18
CA GLY A 146 3.33 14.49 -16.28
C GLY A 146 1.84 14.45 -16.69
N ARG A 147 1.44 13.49 -17.52
CA ARG A 147 0.06 13.34 -18.01
C ARG A 147 -0.79 12.37 -17.20
N TYR A 148 -0.20 11.73 -16.23
CA TYR A 148 -0.83 10.73 -15.38
C TYR A 148 -0.65 11.09 -13.92
N LEU A 149 -1.71 10.94 -13.15
CA LEU A 149 -1.71 11.05 -11.70
C LEU A 149 -1.51 9.65 -11.10
N SER A 150 -0.62 9.55 -10.15
CA SER A 150 -0.27 8.28 -9.52
C SER A 150 -1.06 8.09 -8.22
N VAL A 151 -1.65 6.92 -8.05
CA VAL A 151 -2.45 6.56 -6.88
C VAL A 151 -1.92 5.26 -6.28
N ASN A 152 -1.51 5.31 -5.01
CA ASN A 152 -1.12 4.12 -4.26
C ASN A 152 -2.35 3.39 -3.75
N VAL A 153 -2.47 2.10 -4.10
CA VAL A 153 -3.57 1.23 -3.70
C VAL A 153 -3.09 0.26 -2.63
N PHE A 154 -3.61 0.45 -1.42
CA PHE A 154 -3.34 -0.42 -0.27
C PHE A 154 -4.45 -1.46 -0.10
N PRO A 155 -4.22 -2.55 0.65
CA PRO A 155 -5.30 -3.34 1.22
C PRO A 155 -6.32 -2.46 1.96
N TYR A 156 -7.51 -2.96 2.23
CA TYR A 156 -8.56 -2.18 2.89
C TYR A 156 -8.07 -1.48 4.15
N SER A 157 -8.50 -0.25 4.35
CA SER A 157 -8.51 0.40 5.67
C SER A 157 -9.52 -0.31 6.57
N PHE A 158 -9.50 -0.01 7.88
CA PHE A 158 -10.48 -0.62 8.77
C PHE A 158 -11.92 -0.22 8.42
N ASN A 159 -12.16 1.01 7.95
CA ASN A 159 -13.47 1.45 7.46
C ASN A 159 -13.93 0.63 6.23
N GLU A 160 -13.05 0.46 5.24
CA GLU A 160 -13.34 -0.35 4.05
C GLU A 160 -13.56 -1.84 4.42
N TYR A 161 -12.78 -2.38 5.36
CA TYR A 161 -12.96 -3.71 5.89
C TYR A 161 -14.34 -3.88 6.56
N LEU A 162 -14.78 -2.93 7.39
CA LEU A 162 -16.09 -2.97 8.02
C LEU A 162 -17.23 -2.94 6.99
N THR A 163 -17.10 -2.11 5.96
CA THR A 163 -18.03 -2.11 4.82
C THR A 163 -18.09 -3.47 4.12
N ALA A 164 -16.93 -4.07 3.88
CA ALA A 164 -16.81 -5.38 3.23
C ALA A 164 -17.47 -6.52 4.05
N VAL A 165 -17.43 -6.44 5.38
CA VAL A 165 -18.10 -7.43 6.27
C VAL A 165 -19.56 -7.03 6.60
N GLY A 166 -20.11 -5.99 5.99
CA GLY A 166 -21.49 -5.56 6.19
C GLY A 166 -21.75 -4.85 7.52
N VAL A 167 -20.72 -4.32 8.18
CA VAL A 167 -20.84 -3.60 9.46
C VAL A 167 -20.93 -2.10 9.21
N ASN A 168 -22.09 -1.53 9.49
CA ASN A 168 -22.30 -0.09 9.35
C ASN A 168 -21.83 0.67 10.60
N ILE A 169 -21.09 1.75 10.40
CA ILE A 169 -20.64 2.68 11.43
C ILE A 169 -21.68 3.81 11.56
N ALA A 170 -22.77 3.55 12.29
CA ALA A 170 -23.77 4.58 12.60
C ALA A 170 -23.32 5.43 13.81
N GLY A 171 -23.92 6.61 14.01
CA GLY A 171 -23.60 7.50 15.14
C GLY A 171 -23.66 6.81 16.50
N GLY A 172 -22.77 7.22 17.42
CA GLY A 172 -22.69 6.62 18.78
C GLY A 172 -21.92 5.30 18.86
N TRP A 173 -21.17 4.95 17.80
CA TRP A 173 -20.38 3.70 17.72
C TRP A 173 -19.29 3.56 18.81
N GLN A 174 -18.90 4.67 19.45
CA GLN A 174 -17.86 4.66 20.50
C GLN A 174 -18.28 3.94 21.80
N TYR A 175 -19.56 3.64 21.96
CA TYR A 175 -20.11 3.14 23.22
C TYR A 175 -20.96 1.87 23.06
N GLY A 176 -21.07 1.11 24.14
CA GLY A 176 -22.00 0.01 24.29
C GLY A 176 -21.75 -1.19 23.37
N ARG A 177 -22.83 -1.83 22.93
CA ARG A 177 -22.76 -3.07 22.12
C ARG A 177 -22.04 -2.86 20.79
N LYS A 178 -22.19 -1.66 20.20
CA LYS A 178 -21.57 -1.35 18.92
C LYS A 178 -20.05 -1.24 19.02
N ALA A 179 -19.54 -0.62 20.10
CA ALA A 179 -18.11 -0.58 20.38
C ALA A 179 -17.51 -1.99 20.49
N ASN A 180 -18.19 -2.88 21.23
CA ASN A 180 -17.73 -4.28 21.39
C ASN A 180 -17.72 -5.05 20.05
N GLU A 181 -18.72 -4.81 19.21
CA GLU A 181 -18.76 -5.39 17.85
C GLU A 181 -17.59 -4.90 17.01
N LEU A 182 -17.34 -3.59 16.99
CA LEU A 182 -16.23 -2.98 16.26
C LEU A 182 -14.88 -3.47 16.76
N GLN A 183 -14.67 -3.55 18.07
CA GLN A 183 -13.44 -4.09 18.67
C GLN A 183 -13.19 -5.55 18.27
N ARG A 184 -14.23 -6.39 18.20
CA ARG A 184 -14.09 -7.78 17.74
C ARG A 184 -13.66 -7.84 16.26
N HIS A 185 -14.26 -7.00 15.40
CA HIS A 185 -13.84 -6.89 14.00
C HIS A 185 -12.44 -6.31 13.89
N PHE A 186 -12.13 -5.30 14.72
CA PHE A 186 -10.81 -4.70 14.76
C PHE A 186 -9.73 -5.71 15.12
N ARG A 187 -9.95 -6.59 16.12
CA ARG A 187 -8.99 -7.64 16.48
C ARG A 187 -8.65 -8.52 15.29
N THR A 188 -9.65 -8.92 14.48
CA THR A 188 -9.42 -9.71 13.28
C THR A 188 -8.65 -8.93 12.23
N TYR A 189 -9.02 -7.68 11.98
CA TYR A 189 -8.32 -6.79 11.06
C TYR A 189 -6.87 -6.49 11.50
N PHE A 190 -6.67 -6.23 12.79
CA PHE A 190 -5.37 -5.95 13.38
C PHE A 190 -4.40 -7.12 13.19
N GLU A 191 -4.87 -8.33 13.40
CA GLU A 191 -4.07 -9.56 13.33
C GLU A 191 -3.84 -10.01 11.87
N TRP A 192 -4.87 -9.94 11.02
CA TRP A 192 -4.85 -10.55 9.69
C TRP A 192 -4.81 -9.56 8.53
N GLY A 193 -4.88 -8.27 8.80
CA GLY A 193 -4.78 -7.23 7.80
C GLY A 193 -6.06 -7.00 7.00
N GLY A 194 -5.93 -6.27 5.89
CA GLY A 194 -7.03 -5.73 5.10
C GLY A 194 -7.10 -6.23 3.65
N PHE A 195 -6.49 -7.35 3.28
CA PHE A 195 -6.63 -7.85 1.91
C PHE A 195 -8.09 -8.15 1.57
N PRO A 196 -8.63 -7.61 0.44
CA PRO A 196 -10.05 -7.71 0.11
C PRO A 196 -10.60 -9.13 0.10
N GLU A 197 -9.93 -10.06 -0.57
CA GLU A 197 -10.38 -11.45 -0.66
C GLU A 197 -10.32 -12.18 0.69
N LEU A 198 -9.39 -11.80 1.56
CA LEU A 198 -9.18 -12.44 2.86
C LEU A 198 -10.40 -12.37 3.77
N VAL A 199 -11.28 -11.38 3.56
CA VAL A 199 -12.53 -11.22 4.31
C VAL A 199 -13.37 -12.49 4.27
N ASN A 200 -13.40 -13.18 3.13
CA ASN A 200 -14.23 -14.34 2.86
C ASN A 200 -13.59 -15.68 3.31
N PHE A 201 -12.32 -15.69 3.69
CA PHE A 201 -11.62 -16.93 4.05
C PHE A 201 -11.63 -17.18 5.57
N ARG A 202 -11.87 -18.41 5.98
CA ARG A 202 -11.74 -18.87 7.37
C ARG A 202 -10.26 -19.05 7.74
N GLU A 203 -9.53 -19.77 6.91
CA GLU A 203 -8.11 -20.12 7.09
C GLU A 203 -7.21 -19.00 6.58
N LYS A 204 -7.24 -17.85 7.28
CA LYS A 204 -6.57 -16.61 6.87
C LYS A 204 -5.06 -16.80 6.68
N ARG A 205 -4.40 -17.55 7.56
CA ARG A 205 -2.96 -17.82 7.47
C ARG A 205 -2.58 -18.62 6.21
N ILE A 206 -3.40 -19.58 5.80
CA ILE A 206 -3.18 -20.37 4.58
C ILE A 206 -3.26 -19.47 3.37
N TRP A 207 -4.29 -18.62 3.30
CA TRP A 207 -4.47 -17.68 2.21
C TRP A 207 -3.31 -16.67 2.11
N LEU A 208 -2.92 -16.07 3.24
CA LEU A 208 -1.80 -15.12 3.30
C LEU A 208 -0.48 -15.77 2.88
N ASN A 209 -0.20 -17.01 3.31
CA ASN A 209 0.96 -17.75 2.86
C ASN A 209 0.94 -17.99 1.34
N SER A 210 -0.22 -18.32 0.78
CA SER A 210 -0.37 -18.49 -0.68
C SER A 210 -0.10 -17.18 -1.42
N LEU A 211 -0.65 -16.06 -0.94
CA LEU A 211 -0.39 -14.74 -1.50
C LEU A 211 1.10 -14.38 -1.41
N TYR A 212 1.70 -14.52 -0.21
CA TYR A 212 3.12 -14.23 -0.01
C TYR A 212 4.00 -15.06 -0.94
N ASN A 213 3.76 -16.36 -1.07
CA ASN A 213 4.51 -17.22 -1.97
C ASN A 213 4.38 -16.76 -3.43
N ARG A 214 3.19 -16.36 -3.87
CA ARG A 214 2.99 -15.82 -5.22
C ARG A 214 3.80 -14.54 -5.45
N ILE A 215 3.80 -13.60 -4.49
CA ILE A 215 4.60 -12.37 -4.55
C ILE A 215 6.10 -12.74 -4.54
N PHE A 216 6.51 -13.63 -3.64
CA PHE A 216 7.91 -14.04 -3.47
C PHE A 216 8.47 -14.67 -4.75
N PHE A 217 7.75 -15.61 -5.36
CA PHE A 217 8.24 -16.27 -6.56
C PHE A 217 8.09 -15.41 -7.80
N ASN A 218 6.90 -14.87 -8.08
CA ASN A 218 6.64 -14.19 -9.34
C ASN A 218 7.17 -12.76 -9.36
N ASP A 219 6.87 -11.97 -8.30
CA ASP A 219 7.17 -10.54 -8.28
C ASP A 219 8.60 -10.24 -7.81
N LEU A 220 9.25 -11.17 -7.09
CA LEU A 220 10.64 -11.01 -6.65
C LEU A 220 11.59 -11.92 -7.44
N ILE A 221 11.51 -13.26 -7.28
CA ILE A 221 12.50 -14.18 -7.84
C ILE A 221 12.51 -14.14 -9.37
N VAL A 222 11.38 -14.39 -10.01
CA VAL A 222 11.28 -14.47 -11.47
C VAL A 222 11.54 -13.12 -12.11
N ARG A 223 10.88 -12.07 -11.62
CA ARG A 223 10.99 -10.70 -12.18
C ARG A 223 12.42 -10.16 -12.12
N HIS A 224 13.12 -10.33 -10.99
CA HIS A 224 14.47 -9.81 -10.78
C HIS A 224 15.58 -10.86 -10.99
N LYS A 225 15.21 -12.06 -11.44
CA LYS A 225 16.14 -13.17 -11.72
C LYS A 225 17.06 -13.47 -10.53
N ILE A 226 16.47 -13.50 -9.31
CA ILE A 226 17.22 -13.70 -8.07
C ILE A 226 17.71 -15.14 -8.01
N LYS A 227 19.02 -15.32 -7.80
CA LYS A 227 19.67 -16.64 -7.73
C LYS A 227 19.74 -17.18 -6.30
N ASN A 228 19.82 -16.32 -5.29
CA ASN A 228 19.96 -16.71 -3.90
C ASN A 228 18.64 -16.47 -3.14
N GLU A 229 17.73 -17.43 -3.30
CA GLU A 229 16.39 -17.40 -2.70
C GLU A 229 16.45 -17.44 -1.17
N ASP A 230 17.38 -18.23 -0.60
CA ASP A 230 17.53 -18.36 0.86
C ASP A 230 17.94 -17.02 1.49
N ALA A 231 18.87 -16.30 0.85
CA ALA A 231 19.26 -14.98 1.33
C ALA A 231 18.11 -13.98 1.28
N LEU A 232 17.28 -14.01 0.22
CA LEU A 232 16.09 -13.17 0.13
C LEU A 232 15.07 -13.54 1.21
N ARG A 233 14.78 -14.81 1.42
CA ARG A 233 13.86 -15.30 2.45
C ARG A 233 14.29 -14.87 3.85
N LEU A 234 15.56 -15.05 4.17
CA LEU A 234 16.15 -14.60 5.44
C LEU A 234 16.10 -13.08 5.58
N CYS A 235 16.34 -12.35 4.49
CA CYS A 235 16.22 -10.88 4.48
C CYS A 235 14.80 -10.44 4.88
N VAL A 236 13.75 -11.06 4.31
CA VAL A 236 12.35 -10.77 4.67
C VAL A 236 12.07 -11.07 6.13
N CYS A 237 12.50 -12.25 6.63
CA CYS A 237 12.32 -12.61 8.04
C CYS A 237 13.01 -11.61 8.98
N ARG A 238 14.25 -11.20 8.67
CA ARG A 238 15.00 -10.24 9.50
C ARG A 238 14.41 -8.83 9.44
N LEU A 239 13.84 -8.43 8.30
CA LEU A 239 13.10 -7.18 8.21
C LEU A 239 11.84 -7.21 9.08
N ALA A 240 11.09 -8.32 9.09
CA ALA A 240 9.92 -8.47 9.93
C ALA A 240 10.26 -8.39 11.43
N GLU A 241 11.34 -9.04 11.86
CA GLU A 241 11.85 -8.95 13.25
C GLU A 241 12.39 -7.55 13.60
N SER A 242 12.75 -6.73 12.60
CA SER A 242 13.32 -5.39 12.77
C SER A 242 12.30 -4.27 12.63
N VAL A 243 11.03 -4.57 12.43
CA VAL A 243 9.95 -3.57 12.54
C VAL A 243 10.10 -2.87 13.89
N MET A 244 9.86 -1.58 13.99
CA MET A 244 10.10 -0.69 15.13
C MET A 244 11.55 -0.20 15.29
N GLN A 245 12.54 -0.83 14.69
CA GLN A 245 13.94 -0.43 14.88
C GLN A 245 14.57 0.11 13.60
N PRO A 246 15.34 1.20 13.67
CA PRO A 246 16.18 1.59 12.55
C PRO A 246 17.14 0.45 12.17
N CYS A 247 17.10 0.06 10.90
CA CYS A 247 17.89 -1.03 10.39
C CYS A 247 18.86 -0.55 9.32
N SER A 248 20.17 -0.74 9.56
CA SER A 248 21.17 -0.47 8.52
C SER A 248 21.34 -1.69 7.61
N LEU A 249 21.65 -1.43 6.34
CA LEU A 249 21.94 -2.48 5.35
C LEU A 249 23.08 -3.41 5.80
N ASN A 250 24.10 -2.85 6.45
CA ASN A 250 25.22 -3.65 7.00
C ASN A 250 24.75 -4.56 8.14
N ARG A 251 23.92 -4.04 9.08
CA ARG A 251 23.34 -4.86 10.16
C ARG A 251 22.52 -6.00 9.57
N LEU A 252 21.65 -5.71 8.60
CA LEU A 252 20.82 -6.72 7.95
C LEU A 252 21.67 -7.79 7.23
N SER A 253 22.72 -7.37 6.49
CA SER A 253 23.67 -8.28 5.86
C SER A 253 24.37 -9.20 6.88
N ASN A 254 24.79 -8.65 8.02
CA ASN A 254 25.44 -9.43 9.07
C ASN A 254 24.46 -10.43 9.72
N LEU A 255 23.21 -10.05 9.93
CA LEU A 255 22.16 -10.95 10.45
C LEU A 255 21.88 -12.12 9.48
N VAL A 256 21.85 -11.86 8.17
CA VAL A 256 21.73 -12.93 7.16
C VAL A 256 22.97 -13.81 7.15
N LYS A 257 24.18 -13.24 7.19
CA LYS A 257 25.44 -14.02 7.21
C LYS A 257 25.58 -14.91 8.45
N SER A 258 25.06 -14.48 9.61
CA SER A 258 25.14 -15.27 10.85
C SER A 258 24.40 -16.61 10.76
N THR A 259 23.52 -16.80 9.78
CA THR A 259 22.84 -18.07 9.48
C THR A 259 23.65 -19.00 8.56
N GLY A 260 24.86 -18.60 8.15
CA GLY A 260 25.71 -19.36 7.22
C GLY A 260 25.48 -19.02 5.74
N VAL A 261 24.48 -18.20 5.41
CA VAL A 261 24.18 -17.80 4.03
C VAL A 261 25.04 -16.60 3.61
N ARG A 262 25.78 -16.75 2.51
CA ARG A 262 26.63 -15.67 1.99
C ARG A 262 25.77 -14.61 1.30
N CYS A 263 25.84 -13.38 1.79
CA CYS A 263 25.14 -12.24 1.20
C CYS A 263 25.92 -10.94 1.47
N SER A 264 26.13 -10.12 0.44
CA SER A 264 26.78 -8.80 0.60
C SER A 264 25.78 -7.72 1.02
N ALA A 265 26.25 -6.60 1.55
CA ALA A 265 25.40 -5.46 1.86
C ALA A 265 24.77 -4.86 0.57
N SER A 266 25.46 -4.90 -0.56
CA SER A 266 24.92 -4.49 -1.85
C SER A 266 23.77 -5.38 -2.32
N THR A 267 23.89 -6.70 -2.12
CA THR A 267 22.80 -7.65 -2.41
C THR A 267 21.56 -7.40 -1.51
N ILE A 268 21.80 -7.15 -0.22
CA ILE A 268 20.70 -6.77 0.70
C ILE A 268 20.03 -5.47 0.26
N MET A 269 20.79 -4.47 -0.16
CA MET A 269 20.25 -3.23 -0.68
C MET A 269 19.34 -3.47 -1.90
N GLU A 270 19.77 -4.32 -2.82
CA GLU A 270 18.94 -4.72 -3.97
C GLU A 270 17.67 -5.45 -3.53
N TYR A 271 17.75 -6.37 -2.56
CA TYR A 271 16.58 -7.09 -2.05
C TYR A 271 15.56 -6.15 -1.37
N VAL A 272 16.03 -5.22 -0.54
CA VAL A 272 15.16 -4.20 0.08
C VAL A 272 14.48 -3.36 -1.01
N ARG A 273 15.23 -2.94 -2.04
CA ARG A 273 14.66 -2.22 -3.18
C ARG A 273 13.60 -3.05 -3.91
N TYR A 274 13.83 -4.33 -4.18
CA TYR A 274 12.86 -5.21 -4.85
C TYR A 274 11.59 -5.42 -4.01
N LEU A 275 11.72 -5.51 -2.69
CA LEU A 275 10.59 -5.57 -1.76
C LEU A 275 9.76 -4.27 -1.77
N GLN A 276 10.41 -3.11 -1.91
CA GLN A 276 9.73 -1.82 -2.09
C GLN A 276 9.06 -1.74 -3.48
N GLU A 277 9.76 -2.17 -4.54
CA GLU A 277 9.22 -2.21 -5.90
C GLU A 277 7.99 -3.15 -6.01
N SER A 278 7.94 -4.24 -5.25
CA SER A 278 6.78 -5.12 -5.14
C SER A 278 5.67 -4.59 -4.23
N CYS A 279 5.81 -3.37 -3.71
CA CYS A 279 4.88 -2.74 -2.75
C CYS A 279 4.69 -3.54 -1.44
N LEU A 280 5.64 -4.40 -1.07
CA LEU A 280 5.59 -5.15 0.19
C LEU A 280 6.06 -4.32 1.39
N LEU A 281 6.99 -3.38 1.17
CA LEU A 281 7.62 -2.58 2.22
C LEU A 281 7.36 -1.09 2.04
N ILE A 282 7.07 -0.45 3.17
CA ILE A 282 7.13 0.99 3.40
C ILE A 282 8.44 1.27 4.13
N SER A 283 9.21 2.26 3.69
CA SER A 283 10.46 2.63 4.34
C SER A 283 10.43 4.09 4.74
N LEU A 284 10.71 4.38 6.00
CA LEU A 284 10.75 5.73 6.56
C LEU A 284 12.18 6.18 6.79
N ASP A 285 12.45 7.42 6.45
CA ASP A 285 13.71 8.09 6.73
C ASP A 285 13.73 8.69 8.13
N ASN A 286 14.92 8.81 8.71
CA ASN A 286 15.10 9.60 9.91
C ASN A 286 15.09 11.09 9.56
N TYR A 287 14.18 11.85 10.14
CA TYR A 287 14.09 13.28 9.90
C TYR A 287 15.39 14.04 10.32
N ALA A 288 16.02 13.60 11.41
CA ALA A 288 17.22 14.22 11.96
C ALA A 288 18.52 13.83 11.23
N SER A 289 18.51 12.80 10.38
CA SER A 289 19.72 12.30 9.72
C SER A 289 20.15 13.14 8.53
N LYS A 290 21.46 13.13 8.26
CA LYS A 290 22.04 13.68 7.04
C LYS A 290 21.63 12.83 5.83
N PHE A 291 21.70 13.41 4.63
CA PHE A 291 21.29 12.73 3.37
C PHE A 291 21.96 11.35 3.19
N THR A 292 23.26 11.24 3.44
CA THR A 292 24.03 9.98 3.30
C THR A 292 23.58 8.87 4.26
N GLU A 293 23.08 9.24 5.45
CA GLU A 293 22.57 8.28 6.43
C GLU A 293 21.16 7.80 6.06
N LYS A 294 20.35 8.70 5.49
CA LYS A 294 18.99 8.37 5.02
C LYS A 294 18.99 7.26 3.96
N GLU A 295 20.04 7.16 3.16
CA GLU A 295 20.16 6.09 2.15
C GLU A 295 20.47 4.72 2.76
N THR A 296 21.06 4.66 3.94
CA THR A 296 21.59 3.43 4.51
C THR A 296 20.90 2.94 5.77
N VAL A 297 20.18 3.82 6.49
CA VAL A 297 19.48 3.49 7.75
C VAL A 297 18.04 3.97 7.68
N LYS A 298 17.11 3.04 7.67
CA LYS A 298 15.66 3.31 7.60
C LYS A 298 14.90 2.44 8.60
N LYS A 299 13.70 2.88 9.00
CA LYS A 299 12.70 1.98 9.57
C LYS A 299 11.88 1.37 8.42
N HIS A 300 11.65 0.05 8.47
CA HIS A 300 10.91 -0.68 7.45
C HIS A 300 9.63 -1.26 8.04
N TYR A 301 8.53 -1.10 7.34
CA TYR A 301 7.22 -1.59 7.71
C TYR A 301 6.61 -2.39 6.57
N PHE A 302 5.80 -3.38 6.89
CA PHE A 302 5.05 -4.14 5.90
C PHE A 302 3.78 -3.39 5.48
N VAL A 303 3.39 -3.52 4.22
CA VAL A 303 2.20 -2.86 3.68
C VAL A 303 0.89 -3.33 4.31
N ASP A 304 0.92 -4.47 5.01
CA ASP A 304 -0.23 -5.09 5.66
C ASP A 304 0.19 -5.89 6.89
N ASN A 305 -0.60 -5.80 7.96
CA ASN A 305 -0.33 -6.51 9.22
C ASN A 305 -0.39 -8.03 9.06
N GLY A 306 -1.30 -8.56 8.24
CA GLY A 306 -1.42 -9.99 8.02
C GLY A 306 -0.16 -10.58 7.37
N LEU A 307 0.47 -9.85 6.45
CA LEU A 307 1.75 -10.27 5.88
C LEU A 307 2.86 -10.25 6.92
N LEU A 308 2.95 -9.20 7.75
CA LEU A 308 3.92 -9.13 8.84
C LEU A 308 3.74 -10.29 9.83
N HIS A 309 2.50 -10.60 10.17
CA HIS A 309 2.14 -11.66 11.14
C HIS A 309 2.59 -13.07 10.69
N LEU A 310 2.84 -13.29 9.41
CA LEU A 310 3.39 -14.58 8.93
C LEU A 310 4.76 -14.90 9.50
N PHE A 311 5.54 -13.90 9.88
CA PHE A 311 6.97 -13.99 10.21
C PHE A 311 7.29 -13.85 11.70
N ILE A 312 6.33 -13.45 12.54
CA ILE A 312 6.57 -13.12 13.94
C ILE A 312 5.72 -13.98 14.90
N ASN A 313 6.33 -14.34 16.06
CA ASN A 313 5.67 -15.21 17.06
C ASN A 313 4.92 -14.41 18.14
N ASN A 314 5.40 -13.21 18.52
CA ASN A 314 4.75 -12.33 19.49
C ASN A 314 4.49 -10.98 18.82
N PRO A 315 3.40 -10.87 18.05
CA PRO A 315 3.24 -9.80 17.09
C PRO A 315 2.72 -8.47 17.65
N ASP A 316 2.10 -8.45 18.83
CA ASP A 316 1.23 -7.37 19.30
C ASP A 316 1.82 -5.95 19.13
N THR A 317 3.01 -5.70 19.68
CA THR A 317 3.67 -4.40 19.63
C THR A 317 4.12 -4.06 18.21
N LEU A 318 4.67 -5.05 17.49
CA LEU A 318 5.13 -4.90 16.12
C LEU A 318 3.96 -4.60 15.15
N LEU A 319 2.83 -5.28 15.34
CA LEU A 319 1.62 -5.04 14.54
C LEU A 319 1.01 -3.66 14.82
N LEU A 320 1.08 -3.16 16.07
CA LEU A 320 0.58 -1.84 16.41
C LEU A 320 1.37 -0.75 15.66
N GLU A 321 2.70 -0.77 15.79
CA GLU A 321 3.53 0.23 15.13
C GLU A 321 3.45 0.11 13.59
N ASN A 322 3.38 -1.13 13.07
CA ASN A 322 3.18 -1.34 11.64
C ASN A 322 1.84 -0.77 11.14
N LEU A 323 0.75 -0.95 11.90
CA LEU A 323 -0.57 -0.38 11.54
C LEU A 323 -0.56 1.15 11.60
N CYS A 324 0.15 1.73 12.58
CA CYS A 324 0.36 3.19 12.64
C CYS A 324 1.12 3.68 11.40
N ALA A 325 2.20 3.01 11.02
CA ALA A 325 2.98 3.33 9.82
C ALA A 325 2.10 3.28 8.55
N ILE A 326 1.34 2.20 8.36
CA ILE A 326 0.42 2.05 7.21
C ILE A 326 -0.60 3.19 7.18
N THR A 327 -1.22 3.49 8.32
CA THR A 327 -2.28 4.51 8.42
C THR A 327 -1.75 5.89 8.10
N LEU A 328 -0.60 6.27 8.65
CA LEU A 328 0.06 7.54 8.38
C LEU A 328 0.56 7.63 6.94
N TYR A 329 1.14 6.54 6.41
CA TYR A 329 1.66 6.52 5.05
C TYR A 329 0.54 6.60 3.99
N LYS A 330 -0.62 6.01 4.24
CA LYS A 330 -1.80 6.17 3.38
C LYS A 330 -2.23 7.63 3.25
N LYS A 331 -2.09 8.42 4.31
CA LYS A 331 -2.52 9.82 4.33
C LYS A 331 -1.44 10.79 3.85
N TYR A 332 -0.22 10.60 4.32
CA TYR A 332 0.87 11.60 4.13
C TYR A 332 1.96 11.16 3.14
N GLY A 333 1.90 9.91 2.64
CA GLY A 333 2.87 9.39 1.69
C GLY A 333 4.31 9.52 2.19
N CYS A 334 5.18 10.10 1.37
CA CYS A 334 6.59 10.32 1.71
C CYS A 334 6.83 11.47 2.71
N GLY A 335 5.79 12.18 3.16
CA GLY A 335 5.87 13.25 4.17
C GLY A 335 5.99 12.76 5.61
N ILE A 336 6.02 11.44 5.83
CA ILE A 336 6.18 10.82 7.15
C ILE A 336 7.62 10.38 7.37
N TYR A 337 8.13 10.63 8.57
CA TYR A 337 9.47 10.29 9.03
C TYR A 337 9.41 9.64 10.40
N TYR A 338 10.48 8.95 10.82
CA TYR A 338 10.76 8.77 12.23
C TYR A 338 11.79 9.80 12.70
N PHE A 339 11.89 10.04 14.00
CA PHE A 339 12.90 10.92 14.55
C PHE A 339 13.77 10.12 15.52
N ASN A 340 15.07 10.07 15.25
CA ASN A 340 16.03 9.42 16.15
C ASN A 340 17.36 10.20 16.12
N ARG A 341 17.67 10.82 17.28
CA ARG A 341 18.95 11.48 17.52
C ARG A 341 19.40 11.25 18.97
N ASN A 342 18.87 12.00 19.91
CA ASN A 342 19.04 11.80 21.36
C ASN A 342 17.75 11.30 22.02
N ILE A 343 16.66 11.35 21.28
CA ILE A 343 15.32 10.86 21.60
C ILE A 343 14.83 10.07 20.42
N GLU A 344 13.90 9.19 20.66
CA GLU A 344 13.22 8.44 19.59
C GLU A 344 11.73 8.77 19.57
N VAL A 345 11.22 9.20 18.40
CA VAL A 345 9.80 9.35 18.12
C VAL A 345 9.47 8.50 16.89
N ASP A 346 8.48 7.63 17.03
CA ASP A 346 8.17 6.63 16.02
C ASP A 346 7.73 7.24 14.70
N PHE A 347 6.87 8.27 14.77
CA PHE A 347 6.38 8.93 13.57
C PHE A 347 6.33 10.44 13.77
N TYR A 348 6.85 11.17 12.79
CA TYR A 348 6.82 12.62 12.72
C TYR A 348 6.40 13.07 11.32
N VAL A 349 5.41 13.95 11.25
CA VAL A 349 4.90 14.57 10.01
C VAL A 349 5.17 16.07 10.12
N PRO A 350 6.31 16.58 9.59
CA PRO A 350 6.75 17.96 9.77
C PRO A 350 5.73 18.99 9.28
N ASP A 351 5.15 18.79 8.10
CA ASP A 351 4.22 19.72 7.46
C ASP A 351 2.94 19.92 8.29
N GLU A 352 2.54 18.90 9.02
CA GLU A 352 1.38 18.94 9.91
C GLU A 352 1.73 19.33 11.35
N GLY A 353 3.01 19.32 11.71
CA GLY A 353 3.45 19.46 13.11
C GLY A 353 2.87 18.34 13.99
N LEU A 354 2.75 17.11 13.43
CA LEU A 354 2.17 15.94 14.09
C LEU A 354 3.29 15.01 14.53
N ALA A 355 3.27 14.60 15.80
CA ALA A 355 4.11 13.52 16.32
C ALA A 355 3.24 12.40 16.92
N VAL A 356 3.58 11.15 16.61
CA VAL A 356 2.85 9.96 17.08
C VAL A 356 3.83 8.94 17.63
N GLN A 357 3.55 8.45 18.84
CA GLN A 357 4.19 7.27 19.43
C GLN A 357 3.24 6.09 19.40
N ALA A 358 3.75 4.88 19.24
CA ALA A 358 2.97 3.64 19.27
C ALA A 358 3.36 2.83 20.51
N SER A 359 2.47 2.71 21.48
CA SER A 359 2.71 1.97 22.71
C SER A 359 1.56 1.00 23.01
N TYR A 360 1.83 -0.32 22.97
CA TYR A 360 0.77 -1.33 23.08
C TYR A 360 -0.01 -1.23 24.40
N ARG A 361 0.68 -0.93 25.53
CA ARG A 361 0.09 -0.73 26.86
C ARG A 361 0.77 0.42 27.57
N MET A 362 -0.04 1.22 28.27
CA MET A 362 0.42 2.34 29.10
C MET A 362 0.52 2.01 30.58
N SER A 363 0.30 0.74 30.97
CA SER A 363 0.28 0.28 32.37
C SER A 363 1.66 0.33 33.05
N ASP A 364 2.74 0.41 32.29
CA ASP A 364 4.09 0.62 32.81
C ASP A 364 4.43 2.12 32.81
N GLU A 365 4.54 2.68 34.03
CA GLU A 365 4.84 4.10 34.24
C GLU A 365 6.17 4.51 33.58
N SER A 366 7.15 3.63 33.53
CA SER A 366 8.46 3.89 32.90
C SER A 366 8.34 4.03 31.37
N THR A 367 7.49 3.22 30.76
CA THR A 367 7.19 3.29 29.33
C THR A 367 6.45 4.58 29.01
N LEU A 368 5.39 4.89 29.75
CA LEU A 368 4.63 6.13 29.60
C LEU A 368 5.54 7.36 29.72
N GLU A 369 6.38 7.41 30.74
CA GLU A 369 7.26 8.54 30.97
C GLU A 369 8.29 8.71 29.83
N ARG A 370 8.79 7.62 29.27
CA ARG A 370 9.70 7.63 28.12
C ARG A 370 9.03 8.22 26.88
N GLU A 371 7.82 7.75 26.53
CA GLU A 371 7.08 8.23 25.35
C GLU A 371 6.71 9.72 25.49
N VAL A 372 6.24 10.13 26.66
CA VAL A 372 5.90 11.52 26.95
C VAL A 372 7.15 12.43 26.86
N LYS A 373 8.27 12.01 27.48
CA LYS A 373 9.54 12.77 27.41
C LYS A 373 10.03 12.94 25.98
N ALA A 374 9.89 11.91 25.14
CA ALA A 374 10.29 11.98 23.74
C ALA A 374 9.47 13.03 22.96
N LEU A 375 8.14 13.04 23.14
CA LEU A 375 7.25 14.02 22.51
C LEU A 375 7.53 15.46 22.98
N VAL A 376 7.71 15.66 24.28
CA VAL A 376 8.05 16.98 24.85
C VAL A 376 9.40 17.48 24.32
N ALA A 377 10.40 16.61 24.28
CA ALA A 377 11.71 16.97 23.75
C ALA A 377 11.67 17.28 22.24
N LEU A 378 10.87 16.55 21.46
CA LEU A 378 10.65 16.86 20.04
C LEU A 378 9.95 18.22 19.90
N ASN A 379 8.92 18.51 20.71
CA ASN A 379 8.21 19.80 20.71
C ASN A 379 9.14 20.99 21.00
N SER A 380 10.14 20.77 21.85
CA SER A 380 11.15 21.81 22.13
C SER A 380 12.08 22.10 20.94
N LEU A 381 12.27 21.12 20.04
CA LEU A 381 13.09 21.27 18.83
C LEU A 381 12.25 21.77 17.64
N TYR A 382 11.06 21.25 17.51
CA TYR A 382 10.12 21.50 16.42
C TYR A 382 8.71 21.64 16.99
N PRO A 383 8.12 22.84 17.03
CA PRO A 383 6.81 23.07 17.62
C PRO A 383 5.74 22.14 17.03
N LEU A 384 5.08 21.36 17.89
CA LEU A 384 4.04 20.43 17.51
C LEU A 384 2.65 21.08 17.64
N LYS A 385 1.82 20.89 16.63
CA LYS A 385 0.39 21.23 16.67
C LYS A 385 -0.43 20.10 17.32
N LYS A 386 0.04 18.85 17.18
CA LYS A 386 -0.64 17.65 17.68
C LYS A 386 0.40 16.63 18.12
N ALA A 387 0.25 16.12 19.35
CA ALA A 387 1.06 15.06 19.91
C ALA A 387 0.15 13.91 20.38
N MET A 388 0.46 12.68 19.98
CA MET A 388 -0.38 11.52 20.25
C MET A 388 0.43 10.32 20.70
N ILE A 389 -0.17 9.51 21.58
CA ILE A 389 0.27 8.15 21.86
C ILE A 389 -0.86 7.22 21.44
N VAL A 390 -0.62 6.41 20.41
CA VAL A 390 -1.58 5.42 19.93
C VAL A 390 -1.33 4.12 20.69
N THR A 391 -2.38 3.64 21.33
CA THR A 391 -2.33 2.42 22.18
C THR A 391 -3.25 1.34 21.60
N TYR A 392 -3.18 0.13 22.16
CA TYR A 392 -4.15 -0.89 21.78
C TYR A 392 -5.55 -0.61 22.36
N GLU A 393 -5.64 -0.25 23.66
CA GLU A 393 -6.93 -0.04 24.35
C GLU A 393 -6.97 1.22 25.23
N ASP A 394 -5.80 1.73 25.70
CA ASP A 394 -5.77 2.84 26.66
C ASP A 394 -6.21 4.15 26.00
N GLU A 395 -6.95 4.98 26.74
CA GLU A 395 -7.50 6.26 26.30
C GLU A 395 -7.32 7.33 27.37
N GLY A 396 -6.94 8.53 26.99
CA GLY A 396 -6.80 9.65 27.91
C GLY A 396 -6.23 10.91 27.27
N VAL A 397 -6.04 11.92 28.08
CA VAL A 397 -5.38 13.17 27.73
C VAL A 397 -4.49 13.57 28.87
N MET A 398 -3.27 13.97 28.58
CA MET A 398 -2.33 14.51 29.55
C MET A 398 -1.70 15.81 29.04
N GLU A 399 -1.21 16.61 29.94
CA GLU A 399 -0.46 17.82 29.64
C GLU A 399 0.89 17.77 30.33
N ARG A 400 1.97 18.04 29.60
CA ARG A 400 3.33 18.07 30.11
C ARG A 400 4.11 19.19 29.43
N ASP A 401 4.68 20.06 30.24
CA ASP A 401 5.47 21.23 29.77
C ASP A 401 4.74 22.07 28.70
N GLY A 402 3.42 22.27 28.89
CA GLY A 402 2.57 23.02 27.97
C GLY A 402 2.19 22.27 26.68
N LEU A 403 2.61 21.00 26.52
CA LEU A 403 2.22 20.15 25.42
C LEU A 403 1.03 19.25 25.83
N LYS A 404 -0.08 19.40 25.12
CA LYS A 404 -1.21 18.47 25.23
C LYS A 404 -0.91 17.20 24.43
N ILE A 405 -0.99 16.03 25.10
CA ILE A 405 -0.75 14.73 24.50
C ILE A 405 -2.04 13.92 24.59
N GLU A 406 -2.54 13.46 23.46
CA GLU A 406 -3.73 12.63 23.37
C GLU A 406 -3.34 11.15 23.35
N VAL A 407 -3.90 10.35 24.25
CA VAL A 407 -3.77 8.88 24.26
C VAL A 407 -5.03 8.29 23.64
N VAL A 408 -4.89 7.56 22.53
CA VAL A 408 -6.03 7.11 21.74
C VAL A 408 -5.91 5.63 21.39
N PRO A 409 -6.95 4.82 21.65
CA PRO A 409 -6.98 3.44 21.18
C PRO A 409 -6.91 3.36 19.65
N VAL A 410 -6.05 2.50 19.14
CA VAL A 410 -5.78 2.39 17.70
C VAL A 410 -7.05 2.11 16.88
N TRP A 411 -7.99 1.32 17.39
CA TRP A 411 -9.23 1.05 16.69
C TRP A 411 -10.11 2.31 16.49
N LYS A 412 -10.13 3.22 17.47
CA LYS A 412 -10.81 4.52 17.35
C LYS A 412 -10.03 5.45 16.40
N TRP A 413 -8.69 5.42 16.52
CA TRP A 413 -7.82 6.26 15.74
C TRP A 413 -7.91 5.98 14.23
N VAL A 414 -7.91 4.71 13.82
CA VAL A 414 -8.05 4.33 12.41
C VAL A 414 -9.46 4.57 11.84
N LEU A 415 -10.50 4.59 12.71
CA LEU A 415 -11.88 4.90 12.31
C LEU A 415 -12.11 6.39 12.09
N ASN A 416 -11.54 7.25 12.94
CA ASN A 416 -11.74 8.71 12.87
C ASN A 416 -10.91 9.38 11.77
N GLY A 417 -9.97 8.65 11.18
CA GLY A 417 -8.94 9.23 10.33
C GLY A 417 -7.89 10.01 11.14
N VAL A 418 -6.67 10.03 10.70
CA VAL A 418 -5.54 10.73 11.34
C VAL A 418 -5.71 12.24 11.22
#